data_fd8e8864f1b17217d963dfc330d4f1e5
#
_entry.id   fd8e8864f1b17217d963dfc330d4f1e5
#
_cell.length_a   1.000
_cell.length_b   1.000
_cell.length_c   1.000
_cell.angle_alpha   90.00
_cell.angle_beta   90.00
_cell.angle_gamma   90.00
#
_symmetry.space_group_name_H-M   'P 1'
#
loop_
_entity.id
_entity.type
_entity.pdbx_description
1 polymer ?
#
loop_
_entity_poly.entity_id
_entity_poly.type
_entity_poly.pdbx_seq_one_letter_code
_entity_poly.pdbx_strand_id
1 'polypeptide(L)'
;DFVAKNEGFTNLAKQLLDLAVANRCKSVDELNALTVDGRTVAELVTEESGKTGEKTEIGAYEVVVAPSTAAYNHFNNKLAAIVGFNLPDVDAQTTGREVCMQIASMNPVACSRNDVPQATTDQETAVAIEKTKQEQVNKAADAALKKAGLNPNHFDTEDHIESNISKGWITAEEAAKGREIKKAAAEA
;
A
#
# COMPACT_ATOMS: atom_id res chain seq x y z
N ASP A 1 11.61 1.99 -15.94
CA ASP A 1 11.36 3.39 -15.54
C ASP A 1 11.60 4.44 -16.66
N PHE A 2 12.43 4.16 -17.65
CA PHE A 2 12.64 5.06 -18.78
C PHE A 2 11.46 5.05 -19.74
N VAL A 3 10.87 3.91 -20.04
CA VAL A 3 9.73 3.77 -20.93
C VAL A 3 8.52 4.55 -20.41
N ALA A 4 8.20 4.46 -19.12
CA ALA A 4 7.08 5.17 -18.52
C ALA A 4 7.21 6.71 -18.57
N LYS A 5 8.41 7.24 -18.82
CA LYS A 5 8.68 8.67 -19.00
C LYS A 5 8.80 9.08 -20.46
N ASN A 6 8.79 8.10 -21.38
CA ASN A 6 8.87 8.36 -22.82
C ASN A 6 7.56 9.02 -23.27
N GLU A 7 7.68 10.13 -24.00
CA GLU A 7 6.51 10.87 -24.53
C GLU A 7 5.69 10.03 -25.49
N GLY A 8 6.33 9.19 -26.32
CA GLY A 8 5.63 8.28 -27.23
C GLY A 8 4.73 7.30 -26.49
N PHE A 9 5.27 6.68 -25.42
CA PHE A 9 4.53 5.76 -24.57
C PHE A 9 3.35 6.44 -23.84
N THR A 10 3.58 7.61 -23.24
CA THR A 10 2.53 8.34 -22.52
C THR A 10 1.47 8.87 -23.45
N ASN A 11 1.83 9.30 -24.67
CA ASN A 11 0.89 9.74 -25.70
C ASN A 11 0.05 8.56 -26.22
N LEU A 12 0.66 7.38 -26.44
CA LEU A 12 -0.09 6.17 -26.79
C LEU A 12 -1.09 5.81 -25.69
N ALA A 13 -0.67 5.75 -24.43
CA ALA A 13 -1.56 5.45 -23.31
C ALA A 13 -2.76 6.42 -23.26
N LYS A 14 -2.52 7.72 -23.44
CA LYS A 14 -3.58 8.73 -23.51
C LYS A 14 -4.51 8.52 -24.71
N GLN A 15 -3.96 8.27 -25.88
CA GLN A 15 -4.74 7.99 -27.10
C GLN A 15 -5.66 6.77 -26.91
N LEU A 16 -5.15 5.70 -26.30
CA LEU A 16 -5.93 4.50 -26.02
C LEU A 16 -7.05 4.78 -25.00
N LEU A 17 -6.78 5.58 -23.97
CA LEU A 17 -7.79 6.00 -23.00
C LEU A 17 -8.88 6.85 -23.68
N ASP A 18 -8.51 7.84 -24.48
CA ASP A 18 -9.45 8.70 -25.20
C ASP A 18 -10.34 7.85 -26.14
N LEU A 19 -9.73 6.86 -26.81
CA LEU A 19 -10.44 5.92 -27.67
C LEU A 19 -11.43 5.05 -26.89
N ALA A 20 -11.02 4.52 -25.73
CA ALA A 20 -11.86 3.73 -24.85
C ALA A 20 -13.07 4.52 -24.35
N VAL A 21 -12.86 5.77 -23.97
CA VAL A 21 -13.92 6.68 -23.51
C VAL A 21 -14.90 7.00 -24.66
N ALA A 22 -14.38 7.32 -25.85
CA ALA A 22 -15.20 7.65 -27.02
C ALA A 22 -16.11 6.46 -27.44
N ASN A 23 -15.59 5.23 -27.34
CA ASN A 23 -16.32 4.01 -27.69
C ASN A 23 -17.07 3.38 -26.50
N ARG A 24 -16.97 3.97 -25.29
CA ARG A 24 -17.61 3.48 -24.06
C ARG A 24 -17.26 2.02 -23.76
N CYS A 25 -16.02 1.62 -23.97
CA CYS A 25 -15.53 0.29 -23.64
C CYS A 25 -15.80 -0.05 -22.17
N LYS A 26 -16.06 -1.32 -21.90
CA LYS A 26 -16.32 -1.83 -20.55
C LYS A 26 -15.27 -2.82 -20.07
N SER A 27 -14.40 -3.28 -20.98
CA SER A 27 -13.37 -4.26 -20.67
C SER A 27 -12.10 -4.01 -21.49
N VAL A 28 -11.01 -4.64 -21.06
CA VAL A 28 -9.74 -4.67 -21.80
C VAL A 28 -9.90 -5.33 -23.16
N ASP A 29 -10.72 -6.38 -23.26
CA ASP A 29 -10.95 -7.11 -24.49
C ASP A 29 -11.66 -6.23 -25.54
N GLU A 30 -12.69 -5.48 -25.10
CA GLU A 30 -13.36 -4.51 -25.97
C GLU A 30 -12.39 -3.44 -26.47
N LEU A 31 -11.55 -2.91 -25.59
CA LEU A 31 -10.55 -1.92 -25.94
C LEU A 31 -9.53 -2.49 -26.93
N ASN A 32 -8.99 -3.67 -26.71
CA ASN A 32 -8.02 -4.33 -27.58
C ASN A 32 -8.54 -4.61 -28.99
N ALA A 33 -9.85 -4.82 -29.12
CA ALA A 33 -10.51 -5.09 -30.39
C ALA A 33 -10.79 -3.82 -31.22
N LEU A 34 -10.72 -2.63 -30.63
CA LEU A 34 -10.91 -1.38 -31.37
C LEU A 34 -9.80 -1.18 -32.41
N THR A 35 -10.13 -0.49 -33.48
CA THR A 35 -9.21 -0.21 -34.59
C THR A 35 -8.93 1.28 -34.72
N VAL A 36 -7.69 1.60 -34.99
CA VAL A 36 -7.19 2.95 -35.31
C VAL A 36 -6.32 2.85 -36.56
N ASP A 37 -6.69 3.58 -37.62
CA ASP A 37 -5.97 3.57 -38.90
C ASP A 37 -5.71 2.17 -39.46
N GLY A 38 -6.71 1.27 -39.31
CA GLY A 38 -6.68 -0.08 -39.87
C GLY A 38 -5.89 -1.10 -39.00
N ARG A 39 -5.40 -0.71 -37.83
CA ARG A 39 -4.72 -1.59 -36.87
C ARG A 39 -5.53 -1.67 -35.59
N THR A 40 -5.52 -2.83 -34.96
CA THR A 40 -6.16 -3.02 -33.65
C THR A 40 -5.32 -2.37 -32.53
N VAL A 41 -5.97 -2.02 -31.42
CA VAL A 41 -5.26 -1.54 -30.22
C VAL A 41 -4.23 -2.57 -29.75
N ALA A 42 -4.56 -3.87 -29.79
CA ALA A 42 -3.61 -4.94 -29.45
C ALA A 42 -2.35 -4.92 -30.34
N GLU A 43 -2.49 -4.64 -31.64
CA GLU A 43 -1.36 -4.51 -32.56
C GLU A 43 -0.53 -3.27 -32.26
N LEU A 44 -1.15 -2.12 -31.93
CA LEU A 44 -0.45 -0.89 -31.55
C LEU A 44 0.37 -1.07 -30.26
N VAL A 45 -0.18 -1.77 -29.27
CA VAL A 45 0.52 -2.08 -28.01
C VAL A 45 1.69 -3.04 -28.26
N THR A 46 1.52 -4.02 -29.15
CA THR A 46 2.60 -4.93 -29.55
C THR A 46 3.73 -4.20 -30.28
N GLU A 47 3.38 -3.26 -31.17
CA GLU A 47 4.35 -2.41 -31.86
C GLU A 47 5.16 -1.56 -30.88
N GLU A 48 4.51 -1.01 -29.85
CA GLU A 48 5.18 -0.23 -28.81
C GLU A 48 6.18 -1.08 -28.03
N SER A 49 5.86 -2.35 -27.75
CA SER A 49 6.82 -3.31 -27.17
C SER A 49 8.06 -3.48 -28.05
N GLY A 50 7.87 -3.52 -29.36
CA GLY A 50 8.98 -3.60 -30.32
C GLY A 50 9.85 -2.34 -30.35
N LYS A 51 9.25 -1.15 -30.22
CA LYS A 51 9.96 0.14 -30.20
C LYS A 51 10.78 0.34 -28.92
N THR A 52 10.21 -0.04 -27.80
CA THR A 52 10.83 0.18 -26.48
C THR A 52 11.78 -0.94 -26.06
N GLY A 53 11.65 -2.13 -26.68
CA GLY A 53 12.36 -3.34 -26.26
C GLY A 53 11.85 -3.92 -24.93
N GLU A 54 10.77 -3.38 -24.37
CA GLU A 54 10.14 -3.84 -23.15
C GLU A 54 8.72 -4.33 -23.43
N LYS A 55 8.31 -5.43 -22.79
CA LYS A 55 6.96 -5.95 -22.93
C LYS A 55 5.95 -4.91 -22.43
N THR A 56 5.08 -4.47 -23.34
CA THR A 56 3.98 -3.54 -23.06
C THR A 56 2.65 -4.27 -23.22
N GLU A 57 1.72 -4.08 -22.30
CA GLU A 57 0.38 -4.63 -22.35
C GLU A 57 -0.61 -3.72 -21.61
N ILE A 58 -1.89 -3.80 -21.95
CA ILE A 58 -2.97 -3.17 -21.19
C ILE A 58 -3.32 -4.14 -20.05
N GLY A 59 -2.79 -3.91 -18.84
CA GLY A 59 -2.98 -4.78 -17.70
C GLY A 59 -4.38 -4.69 -17.08
N ALA A 60 -5.00 -3.51 -17.13
CA ALA A 60 -6.35 -3.28 -16.61
C ALA A 60 -7.01 -2.09 -17.30
N TYR A 61 -8.33 -2.10 -17.32
CA TYR A 61 -9.19 -0.99 -17.70
C TYR A 61 -10.43 -1.03 -16.82
N GLU A 62 -10.68 0.06 -16.11
CA GLU A 62 -11.80 0.15 -15.16
C GLU A 62 -12.64 1.38 -15.45
N VAL A 63 -13.95 1.27 -15.23
CA VAL A 63 -14.92 2.34 -15.42
C VAL A 63 -15.74 2.54 -14.16
N VAL A 64 -15.76 3.79 -13.68
CA VAL A 64 -16.62 4.19 -12.57
C VAL A 64 -17.71 5.10 -13.10
N VAL A 65 -18.98 4.72 -12.88
CA VAL A 65 -20.16 5.49 -13.24
C VAL A 65 -20.88 5.92 -11.95
N ALA A 66 -20.96 7.23 -11.73
CA ALA A 66 -21.58 7.82 -10.56
C ALA A 66 -22.10 9.22 -10.86
N PRO A 67 -22.97 9.80 -9.99
CA PRO A 67 -23.45 11.18 -10.13
C PRO A 67 -22.35 12.22 -10.25
N SER A 68 -21.23 12.04 -9.55
CA SER A 68 -19.98 12.77 -9.79
C SER A 68 -18.78 11.82 -9.62
N THR A 69 -17.69 12.12 -10.31
CA THR A 69 -16.45 11.31 -10.28
C THR A 69 -15.24 12.20 -10.14
N ALA A 70 -14.19 11.67 -9.54
CA ALA A 70 -12.88 12.30 -9.51
C ALA A 70 -11.79 11.27 -9.82
N ALA A 71 -10.68 11.73 -10.36
CA ALA A 71 -9.52 10.91 -10.66
C ALA A 71 -8.24 11.60 -10.17
N TYR A 72 -7.28 10.79 -9.79
CA TYR A 72 -5.95 11.22 -9.42
C TYR A 72 -4.92 10.30 -10.06
N ASN A 73 -3.94 10.88 -10.73
CA ASN A 73 -2.76 10.18 -11.22
C ASN A 73 -1.53 10.75 -10.51
N HIS A 74 -0.75 9.88 -9.90
CA HIS A 74 0.45 10.30 -9.19
C HIS A 74 1.55 10.72 -10.18
N PHE A 75 2.42 11.65 -9.76
CA PHE A 75 3.43 12.29 -10.62
C PHE A 75 4.37 11.32 -11.34
N ASN A 76 4.52 10.09 -10.86
CA ASN A 76 5.36 9.06 -11.46
C ASN A 76 4.60 8.09 -12.38
N ASN A 77 3.30 8.29 -12.59
CA ASN A 77 2.39 7.44 -13.36
C ASN A 77 2.33 5.96 -12.93
N LYS A 78 2.77 5.64 -11.70
CA LYS A 78 2.77 4.27 -11.16
C LYS A 78 1.59 4.00 -10.25
N LEU A 79 0.85 5.03 -9.87
CA LEU A 79 -0.25 4.95 -8.94
C LEU A 79 -1.34 5.91 -9.39
N ALA A 80 -2.55 5.41 -9.52
CA ALA A 80 -3.72 6.20 -9.85
C ALA A 80 -4.92 5.74 -9.01
N ALA A 81 -5.87 6.64 -8.81
CA ALA A 81 -7.14 6.33 -8.17
C ALA A 81 -8.27 7.02 -8.92
N ILE A 82 -9.42 6.35 -8.97
CA ILE A 82 -10.67 6.92 -9.47
C ILE A 82 -11.76 6.66 -8.42
N VAL A 83 -12.62 7.62 -8.17
CA VAL A 83 -13.71 7.51 -7.20
C VAL A 83 -15.01 8.03 -7.76
N GLY A 84 -16.11 7.33 -7.47
CA GLY A 84 -17.47 7.76 -7.72
C GLY A 84 -18.16 8.19 -6.43
N PHE A 85 -18.87 9.30 -6.50
CA PHE A 85 -19.65 9.83 -5.39
C PHE A 85 -21.13 9.66 -5.66
N ASN A 86 -21.91 9.40 -4.62
CA ASN A 86 -23.38 9.32 -4.70
C ASN A 86 -24.05 10.70 -4.70
N LEU A 87 -23.28 11.79 -4.57
CA LEU A 87 -23.74 13.17 -4.66
C LEU A 87 -23.32 13.79 -5.99
N PRO A 88 -24.19 14.56 -6.68
CA PRO A 88 -23.89 15.07 -8.02
C PRO A 88 -22.94 16.27 -8.03
N ASP A 89 -22.80 17.00 -6.93
CA ASP A 89 -22.12 18.30 -6.88
C ASP A 89 -20.80 18.25 -6.08
N VAL A 90 -20.14 17.11 -6.07
CA VAL A 90 -18.80 17.01 -5.44
C VAL A 90 -17.77 17.72 -6.30
N ASP A 91 -17.05 18.67 -5.73
CA ASP A 91 -15.92 19.32 -6.39
C ASP A 91 -14.80 18.32 -6.65
N ALA A 92 -14.65 17.95 -7.93
CA ALA A 92 -13.66 16.97 -8.38
C ALA A 92 -12.21 17.48 -8.25
N GLN A 93 -11.99 18.80 -8.27
CA GLN A 93 -10.65 19.40 -8.27
C GLN A 93 -10.06 19.53 -6.86
N THR A 94 -10.92 19.69 -5.85
CA THR A 94 -10.51 19.78 -4.44
C THR A 94 -10.91 18.53 -3.68
N THR A 95 -12.11 18.44 -3.18
CA THR A 95 -12.59 17.32 -2.34
C THR A 95 -12.44 15.97 -3.02
N GLY A 96 -12.84 15.86 -4.29
CA GLY A 96 -12.72 14.60 -5.03
C GLY A 96 -11.27 14.17 -5.19
N ARG A 97 -10.38 15.10 -5.52
CA ARG A 97 -8.95 14.85 -5.66
C ARG A 97 -8.30 14.43 -4.33
N GLU A 98 -8.65 15.09 -3.23
CA GLU A 98 -8.15 14.75 -1.89
C GLU A 98 -8.56 13.34 -1.47
N VAL A 99 -9.81 12.94 -1.73
CA VAL A 99 -10.29 11.57 -1.49
C VAL A 99 -9.49 10.56 -2.34
N CYS A 100 -9.28 10.83 -3.63
CA CYS A 100 -8.47 9.99 -4.49
C CYS A 100 -7.01 9.86 -3.98
N MET A 101 -6.42 10.95 -3.49
CA MET A 101 -5.07 10.92 -2.90
C MET A 101 -5.03 10.05 -1.64
N GLN A 102 -6.04 10.10 -0.78
CA GLN A 102 -6.16 9.22 0.38
C GLN A 102 -6.30 7.75 -0.03
N ILE A 103 -7.13 7.45 -1.02
CA ILE A 103 -7.29 6.09 -1.57
C ILE A 103 -5.95 5.59 -2.11
N ALA A 104 -5.26 6.40 -2.90
CA ALA A 104 -3.97 6.06 -3.47
C ALA A 104 -2.89 5.80 -2.40
N SER A 105 -2.90 6.58 -1.31
CA SER A 105 -1.94 6.46 -0.22
C SER A 105 -2.23 5.29 0.72
N MET A 106 -3.50 5.09 1.07
CA MET A 106 -3.90 4.14 2.11
C MET A 106 -4.29 2.76 1.56
N ASN A 107 -4.53 2.67 0.25
CA ASN A 107 -4.97 1.45 -0.42
C ASN A 107 -6.09 0.70 0.34
N PRO A 108 -7.25 1.34 0.57
CA PRO A 108 -8.32 0.77 1.38
C PRO A 108 -8.86 -0.53 0.76
N VAL A 109 -9.18 -1.49 1.60
CA VAL A 109 -9.67 -2.82 1.18
C VAL A 109 -11.08 -2.74 0.61
N ALA A 110 -11.89 -1.78 1.08
CA ALA A 110 -13.30 -1.64 0.68
C ALA A 110 -13.79 -0.20 0.89
N CYS A 111 -14.91 0.16 0.25
CA CYS A 111 -15.55 1.46 0.42
C CYS A 111 -16.31 1.59 1.73
N SER A 112 -16.82 0.50 2.29
CA SER A 112 -17.54 0.48 3.56
C SER A 112 -17.12 -0.68 4.44
N ARG A 113 -17.39 -0.56 5.73
CA ARG A 113 -17.11 -1.61 6.71
C ARG A 113 -17.77 -2.95 6.36
N ASN A 114 -18.97 -2.90 5.77
CA ASN A 114 -19.74 -4.10 5.44
C ASN A 114 -19.17 -4.86 4.24
N ASP A 115 -18.35 -4.20 3.42
CA ASP A 115 -17.74 -4.76 2.22
C ASP A 115 -16.34 -5.34 2.49
N VAL A 116 -15.83 -5.18 3.73
CA VAL A 116 -14.55 -5.78 4.12
C VAL A 116 -14.70 -7.30 4.21
N PRO A 117 -13.88 -8.09 3.50
CA PRO A 117 -13.93 -9.56 3.59
C PRO A 117 -13.75 -10.05 5.02
N GLN A 118 -14.56 -11.03 5.45
CA GLN A 118 -14.48 -11.58 6.80
C GLN A 118 -13.09 -12.13 7.13
N ALA A 119 -12.45 -12.79 6.16
CA ALA A 119 -11.09 -13.31 6.32
C ALA A 119 -10.07 -12.21 6.68
N THR A 120 -10.19 -11.02 6.05
CA THR A 120 -9.33 -9.87 6.37
C THR A 120 -9.58 -9.39 7.80
N THR A 121 -10.86 -9.28 8.22
CA THR A 121 -11.23 -8.88 9.57
C THR A 121 -10.71 -9.87 10.61
N ASP A 122 -10.82 -11.17 10.34
CA ASP A 122 -10.34 -12.23 11.22
C ASP A 122 -8.82 -12.19 11.37
N GLN A 123 -8.10 -12.02 10.27
CA GLN A 123 -6.65 -11.90 10.26
C GLN A 123 -6.17 -10.67 11.04
N GLU A 124 -6.74 -9.50 10.77
CA GLU A 124 -6.39 -8.26 11.48
C GLU A 124 -6.73 -8.35 12.99
N THR A 125 -7.84 -9.01 13.33
CA THR A 125 -8.21 -9.26 14.71
C THR A 125 -7.18 -10.16 15.41
N ALA A 126 -6.75 -11.24 14.76
CA ALA A 126 -5.73 -12.14 15.31
C ALA A 126 -4.40 -11.42 15.53
N VAL A 127 -3.97 -10.60 14.56
CA VAL A 127 -2.75 -9.78 14.66
C VAL A 127 -2.88 -8.76 15.81
N ALA A 128 -4.03 -8.09 15.94
CA ALA A 128 -4.27 -7.12 17.01
C ALA A 128 -4.24 -7.76 18.41
N ILE A 129 -4.81 -8.96 18.54
CA ILE A 129 -4.78 -9.73 19.80
C ILE A 129 -3.34 -10.07 20.17
N GLU A 130 -2.58 -10.61 19.21
CA GLU A 130 -1.18 -11.00 19.46
C GLU A 130 -0.31 -9.80 19.83
N LYS A 131 -0.46 -8.69 19.08
CA LYS A 131 0.21 -7.43 19.38
C LYS A 131 -0.12 -6.92 20.78
N THR A 132 -1.39 -6.97 21.18
CA THR A 132 -1.83 -6.53 22.51
C THR A 132 -1.21 -7.38 23.61
N LYS A 133 -1.16 -8.71 23.42
CA LYS A 133 -0.50 -9.63 24.36
C LYS A 133 0.99 -9.28 24.51
N GLN A 134 1.68 -9.11 23.39
CA GLN A 134 3.10 -8.74 23.39
C GLN A 134 3.35 -7.39 24.07
N GLU A 135 2.49 -6.40 23.85
CA GLU A 135 2.58 -5.11 24.54
C GLU A 135 2.39 -5.25 26.06
N GLN A 136 1.49 -6.14 26.52
CA GLN A 136 1.31 -6.43 27.95
C GLN A 136 2.54 -7.11 28.55
N VAL A 137 3.11 -8.09 27.86
CA VAL A 137 4.36 -8.75 28.26
C VAL A 137 5.49 -7.75 28.38
N ASN A 138 5.66 -6.89 27.38
CA ASN A 138 6.70 -5.86 27.39
C ASN A 138 6.52 -4.87 28.56
N LYS A 139 5.29 -4.41 28.81
CA LYS A 139 4.98 -3.54 29.96
C LYS A 139 5.28 -4.21 31.31
N ALA A 140 4.96 -5.50 31.46
CA ALA A 140 5.26 -6.25 32.66
C ALA A 140 6.78 -6.41 32.83
N ALA A 141 7.50 -6.75 31.77
CA ALA A 141 8.96 -6.84 31.78
C ALA A 141 9.61 -5.50 32.16
N ASP A 142 9.18 -4.38 31.56
CA ASP A 142 9.68 -3.05 31.85
C ASP A 142 9.44 -2.64 33.30
N ALA A 143 8.27 -2.95 33.86
CA ALA A 143 7.96 -2.69 35.24
C ALA A 143 8.86 -3.52 36.18
N ALA A 144 9.10 -4.80 35.86
CA ALA A 144 9.96 -5.68 36.64
C ALA A 144 11.45 -5.24 36.56
N LEU A 145 11.94 -4.82 35.40
CA LEU A 145 13.28 -4.26 35.20
C LEU A 145 13.47 -3.00 36.05
N LYS A 146 12.54 -2.05 36.01
CA LYS A 146 12.56 -0.84 36.86
C LYS A 146 12.58 -1.17 38.34
N LYS A 147 11.76 -2.13 38.79
CA LYS A 147 11.74 -2.59 40.19
C LYS A 147 13.06 -3.22 40.59
N ALA A 148 13.77 -3.85 39.67
CA ALA A 148 15.09 -4.44 39.89
C ALA A 148 16.24 -3.41 39.81
N GLY A 149 15.95 -2.11 39.57
CA GLY A 149 16.93 -1.03 39.44
C GLY A 149 17.60 -0.97 38.06
N LEU A 150 17.04 -1.67 37.04
CA LEU A 150 17.55 -1.72 35.68
C LEU A 150 16.78 -0.76 34.77
N ASN A 151 17.48 -0.14 33.82
CA ASN A 151 16.82 0.71 32.82
C ASN A 151 16.27 -0.14 31.66
N PRO A 152 14.95 -0.21 31.44
CA PRO A 152 14.35 -1.02 30.37
C PRO A 152 14.90 -0.75 28.97
N ASN A 153 15.27 0.49 28.68
CA ASN A 153 15.81 0.88 27.37
C ASN A 153 17.12 0.18 27.01
N HIS A 154 17.80 -0.41 27.98
CA HIS A 154 19.02 -1.18 27.74
C HIS A 154 18.76 -2.64 27.38
N PHE A 155 17.50 -3.07 27.46
CA PHE A 155 17.07 -4.46 27.31
C PHE A 155 16.06 -4.67 26.19
N ASP A 156 15.98 -3.78 25.21
CA ASP A 156 15.00 -3.83 24.14
C ASP A 156 15.14 -5.10 23.27
N THR A 157 16.31 -5.29 22.67
CA THR A 157 16.67 -6.48 21.89
C THR A 157 17.96 -7.10 22.38
N GLU A 158 18.24 -8.35 21.98
CA GLU A 158 19.51 -9.01 22.32
C GLU A 158 20.74 -8.23 21.80
N ASP A 159 20.66 -7.73 20.56
CA ASP A 159 21.72 -6.89 19.97
C ASP A 159 21.95 -5.60 20.77
N HIS A 160 20.87 -5.01 21.31
CA HIS A 160 20.96 -3.86 22.21
C HIS A 160 21.66 -4.20 23.53
N ILE A 161 21.34 -5.35 24.12
CA ILE A 161 21.98 -5.81 25.36
C ILE A 161 23.48 -5.97 25.12
N GLU A 162 23.88 -6.69 24.09
CA GLU A 162 25.29 -6.91 23.76
C GLU A 162 26.02 -5.58 23.45
N SER A 163 25.39 -4.69 22.70
CA SER A 163 25.94 -3.35 22.44
C SER A 163 26.12 -2.54 23.74
N ASN A 164 25.16 -2.61 24.67
CA ASN A 164 25.20 -1.88 25.92
C ASN A 164 26.25 -2.45 26.88
N ILE A 165 26.50 -3.78 26.86
CA ILE A 165 27.64 -4.39 27.57
C ILE A 165 28.95 -3.87 27.00
N SER A 166 29.12 -3.89 25.68
CA SER A 166 30.37 -3.45 25.02
C SER A 166 30.69 -1.98 25.26
N LYS A 167 29.64 -1.14 25.42
CA LYS A 167 29.77 0.29 25.75
C LYS A 167 29.96 0.55 27.26
N GLY A 168 29.89 -0.46 28.11
CA GLY A 168 29.97 -0.31 29.54
C GLY A 168 28.76 0.38 30.20
N TRP A 169 27.61 0.40 29.50
CA TRP A 169 26.36 0.97 30.04
C TRP A 169 25.65 0.04 31.00
N ILE A 170 25.84 -1.27 30.85
CA ILE A 170 25.39 -2.33 31.76
C ILE A 170 26.52 -3.35 31.93
N THR A 171 26.54 -4.02 33.08
CA THR A 171 27.45 -5.14 33.34
C THR A 171 26.90 -6.46 32.79
N ALA A 172 27.76 -7.45 32.64
CA ALA A 172 27.32 -8.80 32.22
C ALA A 172 26.34 -9.43 33.24
N GLU A 173 26.49 -9.10 34.55
CA GLU A 173 25.57 -9.58 35.58
C GLU A 173 24.19 -8.91 35.47
N GLU A 174 24.13 -7.60 35.24
CA GLU A 174 22.89 -6.87 34.96
C GLU A 174 22.20 -7.39 33.70
N ALA A 175 22.96 -7.69 32.65
CA ALA A 175 22.46 -8.29 31.43
C ALA A 175 21.81 -9.66 31.67
N ALA A 176 22.49 -10.55 32.39
CA ALA A 176 21.93 -11.87 32.76
C ALA A 176 20.63 -11.73 33.56
N LYS A 177 20.64 -10.86 34.58
CA LYS A 177 19.43 -10.59 35.39
C LYS A 177 18.30 -10.00 34.55
N GLY A 178 18.57 -9.10 33.63
CA GLY A 178 17.56 -8.51 32.74
C GLY A 178 16.95 -9.52 31.78
N ARG A 179 17.76 -10.45 31.24
CA ARG A 179 17.28 -11.56 30.40
C ARG A 179 16.33 -12.49 31.17
N GLU A 180 16.67 -12.85 32.41
CA GLU A 180 15.81 -13.66 33.27
C GLU A 180 14.47 -12.99 33.57
N ILE A 181 14.48 -11.68 33.87
CA ILE A 181 13.25 -10.90 34.10
C ILE A 181 12.36 -10.88 32.86
N LYS A 182 12.93 -10.63 31.68
CA LYS A 182 12.16 -10.63 30.42
C LYS A 182 11.60 -12.00 30.10
N LYS A 183 12.37 -13.06 30.32
CA LYS A 183 11.91 -14.45 30.16
C LYS A 183 10.74 -14.78 31.09
N ALA A 184 10.86 -14.47 32.37
CA ALA A 184 9.80 -14.69 33.33
C ALA A 184 8.51 -13.91 33.01
N ALA A 185 8.64 -12.68 32.49
CA ALA A 185 7.49 -11.90 32.05
C ALA A 185 6.80 -12.47 30.80
N ALA A 186 7.53 -13.17 29.93
CA ALA A 186 6.99 -13.81 28.75
C ALA A 186 6.29 -15.16 29.05
N GLU A 187 6.65 -15.79 30.17
CA GLU A 187 6.10 -17.09 30.61
C GLU A 187 4.87 -16.94 31.54
N ALA A 188 4.58 -15.71 32.02
CA ALA A 188 3.50 -15.41 32.96
C ALA A 188 2.19 -15.05 32.26
#